data_214f211fd3143790adaae50ee8061561
#
_entry.id   214f211fd3143790adaae50ee8061561
#
_cell.length_a   1.000
_cell.length_b   1.000
_cell.length_c   1.000
_cell.angle_alpha   90.00
_cell.angle_beta   90.00
_cell.angle_gamma   90.00
#
_symmetry.space_group_name_H-M   'P 1'
#
loop_
_entity.id
_entity.type
_entity.pdbx_description
1 polymer ?
#
loop_
_entity_poly.entity_id
_entity_poly.type
_entity_poly.pdbx_seq_one_letter_code
_entity_poly.pdbx_strand_id
1 'polypeptide(L)'
;MQTTTAKRVEILIEAPMEGRLTAALTAAGVKGFSVLPVLGGAGQSGRWSADGQIGRASMVAVICVIAPERLEALLDAAFGVVERHIGLINVTDAQVIRSARF
;
A
#
# COMPACT_ATOMS: atom_id res chain seq x y z
N MET A 1 -16.73 14.17 -18.99
CA MET A 1 -15.79 14.58 -17.92
C MET A 1 -14.41 14.07 -18.27
N GLN A 2 -13.41 14.91 -18.11
CA GLN A 2 -12.05 14.52 -18.40
C GLN A 2 -11.39 13.86 -17.20
N THR A 3 -10.58 12.86 -17.50
CA THR A 3 -9.81 12.13 -16.50
C THR A 3 -8.31 12.23 -16.79
N THR A 4 -7.50 11.97 -15.80
CA THR A 4 -6.04 11.93 -15.92
C THR A 4 -5.57 10.54 -15.55
N THR A 5 -4.64 9.99 -16.32
CA THR A 5 -4.05 8.68 -16.01
C THR A 5 -3.14 8.78 -14.80
N ALA A 6 -3.30 7.88 -13.87
CA ALA A 6 -2.51 7.78 -12.66
C ALA A 6 -2.14 6.32 -12.38
N LYS A 7 -1.28 6.11 -11.41
CA LYS A 7 -0.96 4.77 -10.90
C LYS A 7 -1.60 4.59 -9.54
N ARG A 8 -2.32 3.50 -9.37
CA ARG A 8 -2.85 3.08 -8.08
C ARG A 8 -1.95 2.00 -7.54
N VAL A 9 -1.36 2.24 -6.39
CA VAL A 9 -0.46 1.29 -5.73
C VAL A 9 -1.13 0.80 -4.46
N GLU A 10 -1.21 -0.50 -4.33
CA GLU A 10 -1.72 -1.16 -3.13
C GLU A 10 -0.60 -1.95 -2.49
N ILE A 11 -0.38 -1.70 -1.22
CA ILE A 11 0.67 -2.36 -0.46
C ILE A 11 0.02 -3.08 0.70
N LEU A 12 0.02 -4.41 0.65
CA LEU A 12 -0.38 -5.25 1.77
C LEU A 12 0.82 -5.47 2.65
N ILE A 13 0.68 -5.24 3.94
CA ILE A 13 1.78 -5.42 4.87
C ILE A 13 1.24 -5.72 6.27
N GLU A 14 2.05 -6.33 7.08
CA GLU A 14 1.73 -6.59 8.48
C GLU A 14 1.48 -5.26 9.21
N ALA A 15 0.42 -5.20 10.00
CA ALA A 15 0.00 -3.97 10.68
C ALA A 15 1.10 -3.28 11.49
N PRO A 16 1.99 -3.99 12.20
CA PRO A 16 3.08 -3.32 12.93
C PRO A 16 4.04 -2.52 12.04
N MET A 17 4.06 -2.81 10.73
CA MET A 17 4.94 -2.13 9.79
C MET A 17 4.32 -0.90 9.15
N GLU A 18 3.06 -0.62 9.44
CA GLU A 18 2.34 0.51 8.83
C GLU A 18 3.08 1.84 9.00
N GLY A 19 3.54 2.13 10.22
CA GLY A 19 4.22 3.39 10.49
C GLY A 19 5.51 3.56 9.70
N ARG A 20 6.31 2.50 9.58
CA ARG A 20 7.54 2.52 8.78
C ARG A 20 7.24 2.72 7.30
N LEU A 21 6.23 2.02 6.81
CA LEU A 21 5.85 2.12 5.41
C LEU A 21 5.37 3.52 5.07
N THR A 22 4.45 4.06 5.85
CA THR A 22 3.90 5.38 5.56
C THR A 22 4.93 6.48 5.71
N ALA A 23 5.87 6.34 6.65
CA ALA A 23 7.00 7.27 6.78
C ALA A 23 7.91 7.21 5.54
N ALA A 24 8.20 6.00 5.02
CA ALA A 24 9.01 5.85 3.82
C ALA A 24 8.33 6.44 2.60
N LEU A 25 7.02 6.24 2.45
CA LEU A 25 6.24 6.82 1.36
C LEU A 25 6.26 8.34 1.41
N THR A 26 6.06 8.91 2.58
CA THR A 26 6.09 10.36 2.78
C THR A 26 7.47 10.93 2.43
N ALA A 27 8.53 10.27 2.88
CA ALA A 27 9.90 10.68 2.56
C ALA A 27 10.19 10.60 1.06
N ALA A 28 9.53 9.70 0.34
CA ALA A 28 9.66 9.56 -1.12
C ALA A 28 8.79 10.56 -1.89
N GLY A 29 8.07 11.43 -1.20
CA GLY A 29 7.26 12.46 -1.82
C GLY A 29 5.81 12.10 -2.07
N VAL A 30 5.32 10.99 -1.53
CA VAL A 30 3.91 10.61 -1.63
C VAL A 30 3.11 11.55 -0.73
N LYS A 31 2.17 12.27 -1.33
CA LYS A 31 1.41 13.31 -0.61
C LYS A 31 0.23 12.77 0.16
N GLY A 32 -0.35 11.66 -0.27
CA GLY A 32 -1.52 11.11 0.38
C GLY A 32 -1.61 9.61 0.23
N PHE A 33 -2.20 8.98 1.22
CA PHE A 33 -2.46 7.55 1.21
C PHE A 33 -3.67 7.26 2.09
N SER A 34 -4.25 6.09 1.91
CA SER A 34 -5.32 5.58 2.77
C SER A 34 -4.86 4.25 3.35
N VAL A 35 -5.21 4.01 4.60
CA VAL A 35 -4.90 2.74 5.27
C VAL A 35 -6.21 2.03 5.55
N LEU A 36 -6.33 0.79 5.10
CA LEU A 36 -7.52 -0.02 5.29
C LEU A 36 -7.16 -1.27 6.08
N PRO A 37 -8.01 -1.66 7.04
CA PRO A 37 -7.81 -2.93 7.73
C PRO A 37 -8.15 -4.09 6.78
N VAL A 38 -7.38 -5.17 6.87
CA VAL A 38 -7.67 -6.39 6.12
C VAL A 38 -8.25 -7.39 7.11
N LEU A 39 -9.47 -7.82 6.87
CA LEU A 39 -10.21 -8.67 7.82
C LEU A 39 -9.71 -10.10 7.85
N GLY A 40 -9.14 -10.59 6.75
CA GLY A 40 -8.64 -11.95 6.66
C GLY A 40 -8.27 -12.28 5.23
N GLY A 41 -7.76 -13.46 5.03
CA GLY A 41 -7.36 -13.90 3.71
C GLY A 41 -6.71 -15.26 3.75
N ALA A 42 -6.05 -15.61 2.65
CA ALA A 42 -5.26 -16.83 2.54
C ALA A 42 -4.05 -16.55 1.67
N GLY A 43 -2.93 -17.17 2.00
CA GLY A 43 -1.69 -17.05 1.27
C GLY A 43 -0.86 -18.32 1.43
N GLN A 44 0.44 -18.23 1.18
CA GLN A 44 1.33 -19.38 1.27
C GLN A 44 1.30 -20.05 2.64
N SER A 45 1.09 -19.27 3.71
CA SER A 45 1.05 -19.77 5.08
C SER A 45 -0.33 -20.25 5.51
N GLY A 46 -1.31 -20.30 4.60
CA GLY A 46 -2.66 -20.74 4.86
C GLY A 46 -3.63 -19.59 5.11
N ARG A 47 -4.76 -19.89 5.69
CA ARG A 47 -5.82 -18.91 5.99
C ARG A 47 -5.53 -18.17 7.28
N TRP A 48 -5.97 -16.92 7.33
CA TRP A 48 -5.84 -16.09 8.52
C TRP A 48 -7.04 -15.14 8.62
N SER A 49 -7.26 -14.61 9.83
CA SER A 49 -8.34 -13.67 10.11
C SER A 49 -7.87 -12.70 11.19
N ALA A 50 -8.35 -11.47 11.13
CA ALA A 50 -8.08 -10.47 12.16
C ALA A 50 -8.75 -10.83 13.49
N ASP A 51 -9.84 -11.61 13.44
CA ASP A 51 -10.60 -11.99 14.63
C ASP A 51 -10.00 -13.22 15.30
N GLY A 52 -9.70 -13.10 16.60
CA GLY A 52 -9.38 -14.23 17.45
C GLY A 52 -8.04 -14.91 17.20
N GLN A 53 -7.15 -14.32 16.46
CA GLN A 53 -5.83 -14.92 16.22
C GLN A 53 -4.77 -14.33 17.15
N ILE A 54 -4.57 -15.01 18.25
CA ILE A 54 -3.53 -14.61 19.20
C ILE A 54 -2.17 -14.95 18.60
N GLY A 55 -1.26 -13.99 18.61
CA GLY A 55 0.12 -14.17 18.14
C GLY A 55 0.34 -13.99 16.65
N ARG A 56 -0.70 -13.66 15.88
CA ARG A 56 -0.56 -13.33 14.47
C ARG A 56 -0.78 -11.85 14.26
N ALA A 57 0.12 -11.23 13.51
CA ALA A 57 -0.05 -9.84 13.13
C ALA A 57 -1.21 -9.72 12.15
N SER A 58 -2.12 -8.77 12.39
CA SER A 58 -3.12 -8.43 11.40
C SER A 58 -2.42 -7.74 10.21
N MET A 59 -3.12 -7.68 9.10
CA MET A 59 -2.62 -7.04 7.88
C MET A 59 -3.37 -5.75 7.63
N VAL A 60 -2.70 -4.82 6.98
CA VAL A 60 -3.31 -3.58 6.47
C VAL A 60 -3.02 -3.45 4.98
N ALA A 61 -3.87 -2.72 4.28
CA ALA A 61 -3.64 -2.32 2.91
C ALA A 61 -3.41 -0.81 2.89
N VAL A 62 -2.27 -0.39 2.36
CA VAL A 62 -1.97 1.04 2.16
C VAL A 62 -2.16 1.33 0.69
N ILE A 63 -3.03 2.27 0.37
CA ILE A 63 -3.38 2.60 -1.00
C ILE A 63 -2.97 4.03 -1.30
N CYS A 64 -2.24 4.19 -2.40
CA CYS A 64 -1.83 5.50 -2.92
C CYS A 64 -2.30 5.63 -4.36
N VAL A 65 -2.66 6.83 -4.75
CA VAL A 65 -2.88 7.16 -6.16
C VAL A 65 -1.90 8.28 -6.49
N ILE A 66 -1.03 8.04 -7.46
CA ILE A 66 0.09 8.94 -7.75
C ILE A 66 0.22 9.20 -9.25
N ALA A 67 0.90 10.29 -9.58
CA ALA A 67 1.28 10.55 -10.95
C ALA A 67 2.27 9.47 -11.43
N PRO A 68 2.18 9.04 -12.72
CA PRO A 68 3.02 7.95 -13.21
C PRO A 68 4.53 8.15 -13.02
N GLU A 69 5.01 9.36 -13.13
CA GLU A 69 6.43 9.67 -13.00
C GLU A 69 6.97 9.50 -11.58
N ARG A 70 6.09 9.35 -10.60
CA ARG A 70 6.51 9.13 -9.20
C ARG A 70 6.56 7.65 -8.82
N LEU A 71 6.17 6.77 -9.73
CA LEU A 71 6.02 5.35 -9.41
C LEU A 71 7.32 4.70 -8.95
N GLU A 72 8.42 4.95 -9.65
CA GLU A 72 9.68 4.28 -9.30
C GLU A 72 10.18 4.66 -7.91
N ALA A 73 10.11 5.94 -7.56
CA ALA A 73 10.52 6.38 -6.23
C ALA A 73 9.65 5.75 -5.14
N LEU A 74 8.35 5.65 -5.40
CA LEU A 74 7.44 5.00 -4.46
C LEU A 74 7.77 3.51 -4.30
N LEU A 75 7.96 2.82 -5.42
CA LEU A 75 8.23 1.38 -5.39
C LEU A 75 9.54 1.07 -4.65
N ASP A 76 10.59 1.86 -4.90
CA ASP A 76 11.85 1.68 -4.21
C ASP A 76 11.68 1.87 -2.69
N ALA A 77 10.97 2.92 -2.30
CA ALA A 77 10.72 3.20 -0.88
C ALA A 77 9.90 2.09 -0.23
N ALA A 78 8.83 1.67 -0.88
CA ALA A 78 7.95 0.64 -0.36
C ALA A 78 8.66 -0.71 -0.27
N PHE A 79 9.41 -1.09 -1.30
CA PHE A 79 10.12 -2.37 -1.32
C PHE A 79 11.19 -2.43 -0.22
N GLY A 80 11.83 -1.32 0.07
CA GLY A 80 12.81 -1.26 1.16
C GLY A 80 12.21 -1.63 2.52
N VAL A 81 10.91 -1.45 2.69
CA VAL A 81 10.20 -1.87 3.90
C VAL A 81 9.64 -3.28 3.76
N VAL A 82 9.01 -3.58 2.61
CA VAL A 82 8.27 -4.84 2.42
C VAL A 82 9.19 -6.05 2.27
N GLU A 83 10.39 -5.88 1.71
CA GLU A 83 11.25 -7.01 1.31
C GLU A 83 11.58 -7.99 2.44
N ARG A 84 11.57 -7.53 3.69
CA ARG A 84 11.89 -8.35 4.87
C ARG A 84 10.65 -8.76 5.66
N HIS A 85 9.46 -8.51 5.10
CA HIS A 85 8.20 -8.74 5.81
C HIS A 85 7.22 -9.47 4.89
N ILE A 86 6.16 -9.97 5.50
CA ILE A 86 5.07 -10.56 4.72
C ILE A 86 4.30 -9.42 4.09
N GLY A 87 4.28 -9.38 2.77
CA GLY A 87 3.59 -8.31 2.08
C GLY A 87 3.61 -8.49 0.57
N LEU A 88 2.86 -7.62 -0.09
CA LEU A 88 2.72 -7.64 -1.54
C LEU A 88 2.50 -6.21 -2.03
N ILE A 89 3.17 -5.86 -3.09
CA ILE A 89 2.94 -4.58 -3.76
C ILE A 89 2.35 -4.86 -5.13
N ASN A 90 1.23 -4.22 -5.45
CA ASN A 90 0.68 -4.31 -6.79
C ASN A 90 0.33 -2.93 -7.31
N VAL A 91 0.38 -2.80 -8.63
CA VAL A 91 0.20 -1.53 -9.32
C VAL A 91 -0.82 -1.71 -10.43
N THR A 92 -1.78 -0.80 -10.51
CA THR A 92 -2.74 -0.76 -11.59
C THR A 92 -2.83 0.65 -12.16
N ASP A 93 -3.26 0.75 -13.40
CA ASP A 93 -3.57 2.05 -13.99
C ASP A 93 -4.95 2.50 -13.52
N ALA A 94 -5.09 3.79 -13.30
CA ALA A 94 -6.33 4.40 -12.86
C ALA A 94 -6.61 5.66 -13.66
N GLN A 95 -7.89 6.00 -13.80
CA GLN A 95 -8.31 7.27 -14.35
C GLN A 95 -8.86 8.12 -13.22
N VAL A 96 -8.28 9.28 -13.02
CA VAL A 96 -8.53 10.11 -11.85
C VAL A 96 -9.19 11.42 -12.25
N ILE A 97 -10.17 11.82 -11.49
CA ILE A 97 -10.75 13.15 -11.53
C ILE A 97 -10.09 13.94 -10.39
N ARG A 98 -9.81 15.23 -10.60
CA ARG A 98 -9.15 16.09 -9.59
C ARG A 98 -7.68 15.71 -9.39
N SER A 99 -6.95 15.58 -10.49
CA SER A 99 -5.54 15.17 -10.46
C SER A 99 -4.64 16.10 -9.63
N ALA A 100 -5.05 17.33 -9.38
CA ALA A 100 -4.29 18.25 -8.53
C ALA A 100 -4.20 17.80 -7.06
N ARG A 101 -4.93 16.75 -6.69
CA ARG A 101 -4.95 16.24 -5.31
C ARG A 101 -3.90 15.16 -5.04
N PHE A 102 -3.13 14.78 -6.06
CA PHE A 102 -2.12 13.74 -5.84
C PHE A 102 -0.78 14.06 -6.46
#